data_04c82363400bf01f3ce0eb69f82bf6a2
#
_entry.id   04c82363400bf01f3ce0eb69f82bf6a2
#
_cell.length_a   1.000
_cell.length_b   1.000
_cell.length_c   1.000
_cell.angle_alpha   90.00
_cell.angle_beta   90.00
_cell.angle_gamma   90.00
#
_symmetry.space_group_name_H-M   'P 1'
#
loop_
_entity.id
_entity.type
_entity.pdbx_description
1 polymer ?
#
loop_
_entity_poly.entity_id
_entity_poly.type
_entity_poly.pdbx_seq_one_letter_code
_entity_poly.pdbx_strand_id
1 'polypeptide(L)'
;MKTPKPLALILPLFLLGCRAPEPVAAAAPAPKAHMNMLQLMRAFPFPHSNVLFDTQTRDPIGPEKKQSMTYSVYRWQDSDTYAGWEGVENSALALSEMAPLLLVPRTCANGLPAPVDQADWKAAVEGLVGAGEAAHKAALTKNLDEMLNVSETVVNSCSACHDKYRDVDLSGGTRCEVKAKK
;
A
#
# COMPACT_ATOMS: atom_id res chain seq x y z
N MET A 1 -35.25 -78.38 9.96
CA MET A 1 -35.94 -77.15 10.45
C MET A 1 -34.89 -76.20 10.89
N LYS A 2 -34.73 -75.09 10.06
CA LYS A 2 -33.75 -74.02 10.34
C LYS A 2 -34.52 -72.79 10.90
N THR A 3 -34.22 -72.45 12.14
CA THR A 3 -34.78 -71.23 12.78
C THR A 3 -34.18 -69.93 12.19
N PRO A 4 -34.98 -68.88 11.87
CA PRO A 4 -34.46 -67.67 11.48
C PRO A 4 -33.92 -66.82 12.64
N LYS A 5 -32.75 -66.16 12.43
CA LYS A 5 -32.17 -65.24 13.38
C LYS A 5 -32.87 -63.87 13.26
N PRO A 6 -33.13 -63.17 14.37
CA PRO A 6 -33.68 -61.85 14.33
C PRO A 6 -32.62 -60.81 13.87
N LEU A 7 -32.98 -59.98 12.90
CA LEU A 7 -32.21 -58.86 12.40
C LEU A 7 -32.45 -57.66 13.35
N ALA A 8 -31.42 -57.29 14.12
CA ALA A 8 -31.49 -56.11 15.00
C ALA A 8 -31.33 -54.84 14.15
N LEU A 9 -32.38 -54.05 14.06
CA LEU A 9 -32.41 -52.75 13.40
C LEU A 9 -31.78 -51.70 14.33
N ILE A 10 -30.54 -51.27 14.04
CA ILE A 10 -29.86 -50.20 14.76
C ILE A 10 -30.31 -48.87 14.14
N LEU A 11 -31.11 -48.13 14.88
CA LEU A 11 -31.57 -46.79 14.51
C LEU A 11 -30.48 -45.78 14.89
N PRO A 12 -29.87 -45.00 13.97
CA PRO A 12 -28.90 -43.99 14.34
C PRO A 12 -29.61 -42.80 15.00
N LEU A 13 -29.27 -42.54 16.24
CA LEU A 13 -29.74 -41.38 17.00
C LEU A 13 -28.92 -40.15 16.54
N PHE A 14 -29.52 -39.34 15.65
CA PHE A 14 -28.96 -38.05 15.27
C PHE A 14 -29.09 -37.05 16.43
N LEU A 15 -28.00 -36.86 17.18
CA LEU A 15 -27.87 -35.75 18.12
C LEU A 15 -27.77 -34.45 17.35
N LEU A 16 -28.88 -33.71 17.21
CA LEU A 16 -28.86 -32.30 16.82
C LEU A 16 -28.17 -31.51 17.95
N GLY A 17 -26.87 -31.35 17.85
CA GLY A 17 -26.11 -30.43 18.68
C GLY A 17 -26.49 -29.01 18.35
N CYS A 18 -27.25 -28.33 19.19
CA CYS A 18 -27.40 -26.88 19.15
C CYS A 18 -26.02 -26.22 19.36
N ARG A 19 -25.36 -25.80 18.25
CA ARG A 19 -24.13 -25.01 18.33
C ARG A 19 -24.50 -23.67 18.89
N ALA A 20 -24.03 -23.31 20.07
CA ALA A 20 -24.17 -21.96 20.60
C ALA A 20 -23.52 -20.96 19.62
N PRO A 21 -24.13 -19.79 19.37
CA PRO A 21 -23.49 -18.79 18.54
C PRO A 21 -22.12 -18.41 19.12
N GLU A 22 -21.07 -18.52 18.31
CA GLU A 22 -19.75 -18.05 18.71
C GLU A 22 -19.82 -16.56 19.06
N PRO A 23 -19.20 -16.12 20.16
CA PRO A 23 -19.18 -14.71 20.50
C PRO A 23 -18.53 -13.94 19.37
N VAL A 24 -19.26 -13.01 18.77
CA VAL A 24 -18.73 -12.07 17.76
C VAL A 24 -17.58 -11.33 18.43
N ALA A 25 -16.35 -11.59 18.00
CA ALA A 25 -15.20 -10.87 18.50
C ALA A 25 -15.44 -9.36 18.32
N ALA A 26 -15.28 -8.59 19.39
CA ALA A 26 -15.41 -7.15 19.32
C ALA A 26 -14.48 -6.61 18.23
N ALA A 27 -15.02 -5.82 17.30
CA ALA A 27 -14.23 -5.23 16.24
C ALA A 27 -13.06 -4.44 16.84
N ALA A 28 -11.85 -4.68 16.33
CA ALA A 28 -10.68 -3.92 16.77
C ALA A 28 -10.94 -2.41 16.58
N PRO A 29 -10.48 -1.56 17.52
CA PRO A 29 -10.67 -0.12 17.37
C PRO A 29 -10.06 0.36 16.05
N ALA A 30 -10.77 1.27 15.38
CA ALA A 30 -10.29 1.84 14.11
C ALA A 30 -8.91 2.51 14.30
N PRO A 31 -7.99 2.35 13.35
CA PRO A 31 -6.67 2.94 13.45
C PRO A 31 -6.76 4.47 13.53
N LYS A 32 -5.99 5.06 14.47
CA LYS A 32 -5.96 6.51 14.68
C LYS A 32 -4.78 7.11 13.91
N ALA A 33 -5.05 8.14 13.10
CA ALA A 33 -4.00 8.90 12.43
C ALA A 33 -3.21 9.77 13.41
N HIS A 34 -1.87 9.74 13.31
CA HIS A 34 -0.95 10.59 14.06
C HIS A 34 -0.39 11.76 13.24
N MET A 35 -0.57 11.71 11.92
CA MET A 35 -0.07 12.68 10.94
C MET A 35 -1.22 13.23 10.11
N ASN A 36 -1.13 14.50 9.69
CA ASN A 36 -1.98 15.00 8.63
C ASN A 36 -1.54 14.42 7.27
N MET A 37 -2.34 14.63 6.22
CA MET A 37 -2.08 14.07 4.89
C MET A 37 -0.73 14.51 4.32
N LEU A 38 -0.35 15.77 4.47
CA LEU A 38 0.93 16.28 3.98
C LEU A 38 2.12 15.63 4.70
N GLN A 39 2.00 15.44 6.02
CA GLN A 39 3.04 14.78 6.80
C GLN A 39 3.18 13.31 6.39
N LEU A 40 2.05 12.61 6.16
CA LEU A 40 2.07 11.24 5.67
C LEU A 40 2.75 11.15 4.30
N MET A 41 2.39 12.04 3.35
CA MET A 41 3.00 12.09 2.03
C MET A 41 4.51 12.28 2.07
N ARG A 42 4.98 13.16 2.97
CA ARG A 42 6.41 13.42 3.12
C ARG A 42 7.17 12.31 3.83
N ALA A 43 6.50 11.61 4.75
CA ALA A 43 7.14 10.56 5.54
C ALA A 43 7.30 9.24 4.76
N PHE A 44 6.35 8.91 3.88
CA PHE A 44 6.34 7.61 3.20
C PHE A 44 6.31 7.70 1.67
N PRO A 45 5.26 8.19 0.99
CA PRO A 45 5.24 8.16 -0.46
C PRO A 45 6.41 8.88 -1.10
N PHE A 46 6.74 10.09 -0.65
CA PHE A 46 7.77 10.91 -1.26
C PHE A 46 9.16 10.25 -1.27
N PRO A 47 9.73 9.80 -0.13
CA PRO A 47 11.05 9.19 -0.15
C PRO A 47 11.08 7.88 -0.93
N HIS A 48 10.06 7.02 -0.81
CA HIS A 48 10.05 5.73 -1.49
C HIS A 48 9.81 5.85 -3.00
N SER A 49 8.92 6.75 -3.45
CA SER A 49 8.74 7.00 -4.87
C SER A 49 10.02 7.56 -5.52
N ASN A 50 10.76 8.41 -4.83
CA ASN A 50 12.03 8.92 -5.35
C ASN A 50 13.09 7.82 -5.51
N VAL A 51 13.14 6.83 -4.62
CA VAL A 51 14.03 5.67 -4.82
C VAL A 51 13.68 4.93 -6.13
N LEU A 52 12.38 4.74 -6.42
CA LEU A 52 11.96 4.10 -7.68
C LEU A 52 12.28 4.99 -8.89
N PHE A 53 12.05 6.29 -8.81
CA PHE A 53 12.34 7.23 -9.91
C PHE A 53 13.83 7.42 -10.17
N ASP A 54 14.68 7.28 -9.17
CA ASP A 54 16.12 7.33 -9.34
C ASP A 54 16.64 6.23 -10.29
N THR A 55 15.93 5.10 -10.42
CA THR A 55 16.26 4.05 -11.40
C THR A 55 16.20 4.52 -12.85
N GLN A 56 15.50 5.61 -13.14
CA GLN A 56 15.45 6.19 -14.50
C GLN A 56 16.78 6.83 -14.92
N THR A 57 17.62 7.21 -13.97
CA THR A 57 18.89 7.91 -14.21
C THR A 57 20.08 7.16 -13.65
N ARG A 58 19.86 6.16 -12.81
CA ARG A 58 20.90 5.42 -12.10
C ARG A 58 20.57 3.95 -12.04
N ASP A 59 21.52 3.11 -12.44
CA ASP A 59 21.39 1.67 -12.28
C ASP A 59 21.54 1.30 -10.79
N PRO A 60 20.57 0.59 -10.18
CA PRO A 60 20.69 0.06 -8.83
C PRO A 60 21.71 -1.06 -8.78
N ILE A 61 22.95 -0.72 -8.51
CA ILE A 61 24.02 -1.69 -8.35
C ILE A 61 24.23 -2.06 -6.89
N GLY A 62 24.73 -3.28 -6.69
CA GLY A 62 25.01 -3.78 -5.36
C GLY A 62 26.01 -2.93 -4.56
N PRO A 63 26.19 -3.25 -3.28
CA PRO A 63 26.97 -2.45 -2.32
C PRO A 63 28.44 -2.27 -2.72
N GLU A 64 28.98 -3.14 -3.55
CA GLU A 64 30.39 -3.09 -3.99
C GLU A 64 30.74 -1.88 -4.86
N LYS A 65 29.76 -1.17 -5.44
CA LYS A 65 30.00 -0.03 -6.34
C LYS A 65 29.56 1.33 -5.80
N LYS A 66 29.19 1.45 -4.54
CA LYS A 66 28.91 2.73 -3.84
C LYS A 66 28.19 3.81 -4.66
N GLN A 67 27.24 3.44 -5.51
CA GLN A 67 26.36 4.44 -6.13
C GLN A 67 25.23 4.79 -5.16
N SER A 68 25.30 5.97 -4.64
CA SER A 68 24.30 6.48 -3.73
C SER A 68 23.08 6.93 -4.50
N MET A 69 21.97 6.30 -4.22
CA MET A 69 20.68 6.86 -4.58
C MET A 69 20.46 8.11 -3.73
N THR A 70 20.25 9.26 -4.38
CA THR A 70 20.26 10.59 -3.72
C THR A 70 19.17 10.71 -2.65
N TYR A 71 18.07 9.98 -2.80
CA TYR A 71 16.90 10.03 -1.91
C TYR A 71 16.64 8.72 -1.17
N SER A 72 17.60 7.81 -1.10
CA SER A 72 17.39 6.55 -0.40
C SER A 72 17.14 6.80 1.08
N VAL A 73 16.01 6.34 1.58
CA VAL A 73 15.66 6.35 3.02
C VAL A 73 16.54 5.42 3.84
N TYR A 74 17.22 4.50 3.17
CA TYR A 74 18.06 3.47 3.78
C TYR A 74 19.52 3.90 3.92
N ARG A 75 19.85 5.10 3.42
CA ARG A 75 21.21 5.61 3.53
C ARG A 75 21.41 6.34 4.86
N TRP A 76 22.20 5.77 5.72
CA TRP A 76 22.61 6.37 6.98
C TRP A 76 24.13 6.38 7.08
N GLN A 77 24.72 7.56 7.23
CA GLN A 77 26.16 7.75 7.53
C GLN A 77 27.10 6.85 6.72
N ASP A 78 27.00 6.86 5.40
CA ASP A 78 27.80 6.02 4.50
C ASP A 78 27.58 4.51 4.63
N SER A 79 26.54 4.08 5.33
CA SER A 79 26.11 2.70 5.38
C SER A 79 25.45 2.30 4.06
N ASP A 80 25.92 1.23 3.48
CA ASP A 80 25.32 0.60 2.27
C ASP A 80 24.19 -0.38 2.62
N THR A 81 23.68 -0.31 3.85
CA THR A 81 22.57 -1.15 4.32
C THR A 81 21.34 -0.89 3.46
N TYR A 82 20.79 -1.93 2.87
CA TYR A 82 19.64 -1.89 1.97
C TYR A 82 19.83 -0.96 0.75
N ALA A 83 21.05 -0.83 0.26
CA ALA A 83 21.35 -0.09 -0.96
C ALA A 83 21.08 -0.92 -2.24
N GLY A 84 21.12 -0.28 -3.39
CA GLY A 84 20.97 -0.95 -4.69
C GLY A 84 19.55 -1.53 -4.88
N TRP A 85 19.48 -2.70 -5.46
CA TRP A 85 18.21 -3.36 -5.76
C TRP A 85 17.37 -3.67 -4.53
N GLU A 86 18.00 -4.00 -3.40
CA GLU A 86 17.27 -4.21 -2.14
C GLU A 86 16.54 -2.94 -1.68
N GLY A 87 17.15 -1.77 -1.86
CA GLY A 87 16.50 -0.49 -1.59
C GLY A 87 15.31 -0.21 -2.52
N VAL A 88 15.41 -0.62 -3.79
CA VAL A 88 14.30 -0.52 -4.77
C VAL A 88 13.15 -1.45 -4.38
N GLU A 89 13.46 -2.73 -4.09
CA GLU A 89 12.49 -3.72 -3.63
C GLU A 89 11.73 -3.24 -2.39
N ASN A 90 12.45 -2.81 -1.36
CA ASN A 90 11.88 -2.31 -0.12
C ASN A 90 11.03 -1.05 -0.32
N SER A 91 11.46 -0.16 -1.21
CA SER A 91 10.70 1.07 -1.50
C SER A 91 9.40 0.79 -2.25
N ALA A 92 9.40 -0.17 -3.16
CA ALA A 92 8.21 -0.60 -3.88
C ALA A 92 7.19 -1.26 -2.91
N LEU A 93 7.65 -2.15 -2.02
CA LEU A 93 6.82 -2.73 -0.96
C LEU A 93 6.26 -1.66 -0.02
N ALA A 94 7.09 -0.70 0.38
CA ALA A 94 6.66 0.39 1.25
C ALA A 94 5.52 1.21 0.63
N LEU A 95 5.51 1.43 -0.69
CA LEU A 95 4.41 2.13 -1.36
C LEU A 95 3.10 1.34 -1.30
N SER A 96 3.12 0.02 -1.53
CA SER A 96 1.91 -0.81 -1.43
C SER A 96 1.42 -0.90 0.00
N GLU A 97 2.29 -1.20 0.94
CA GLU A 97 1.93 -1.43 2.35
C GLU A 97 1.45 -0.16 3.05
N MET A 98 1.99 1.01 2.70
CA MET A 98 1.56 2.27 3.29
C MET A 98 0.28 2.85 2.65
N ALA A 99 -0.06 2.47 1.42
CA ALA A 99 -1.19 3.05 0.70
C ALA A 99 -2.51 2.95 1.48
N PRO A 100 -2.88 1.85 2.16
CA PRO A 100 -4.07 1.78 3.00
C PRO A 100 -4.13 2.83 4.12
N LEU A 101 -2.99 3.37 4.56
CA LEU A 101 -2.96 4.46 5.54
C LEU A 101 -3.63 5.73 5.01
N LEU A 102 -3.71 5.91 3.68
CA LEU A 102 -4.40 7.01 3.04
C LEU A 102 -5.93 6.95 3.22
N LEU A 103 -6.47 5.81 3.59
CA LEU A 103 -7.89 5.61 3.91
C LEU A 103 -8.23 5.90 5.38
N VAL A 104 -7.21 6.03 6.24
CA VAL A 104 -7.43 6.36 7.64
C VAL A 104 -7.86 7.84 7.76
N PRO A 105 -9.00 8.15 8.38
CA PRO A 105 -9.49 9.52 8.53
C PRO A 105 -8.42 10.44 9.16
N ARG A 106 -8.13 11.56 8.49
CA ARG A 106 -7.15 12.56 8.92
C ARG A 106 -7.43 13.91 8.29
N THR A 107 -6.75 14.94 8.75
CA THR A 107 -6.84 16.27 8.15
C THR A 107 -5.85 16.42 7.00
N CYS A 108 -6.19 17.27 6.05
CA CYS A 108 -5.30 17.83 5.05
C CYS A 108 -4.37 18.91 5.68
N ALA A 109 -3.45 19.45 4.89
CA ALA A 109 -2.55 20.50 5.38
C ALA A 109 -3.27 21.78 5.83
N ASN A 110 -4.43 22.07 5.25
CA ASN A 110 -5.29 23.20 5.60
C ASN A 110 -6.21 22.96 6.80
N GLY A 111 -6.11 21.79 7.45
CA GLY A 111 -6.95 21.41 8.60
C GLY A 111 -8.31 20.82 8.25
N LEU A 112 -8.73 20.84 6.98
CA LEU A 112 -9.99 20.22 6.54
C LEU A 112 -9.86 18.68 6.51
N PRO A 113 -10.94 17.93 6.71
CA PRO A 113 -10.93 16.48 6.58
C PRO A 113 -10.50 16.04 5.17
N ALA A 114 -9.59 15.05 5.08
CA ALA A 114 -9.30 14.40 3.82
C ALA A 114 -10.54 13.60 3.34
N PRO A 115 -10.85 13.59 2.04
CA PRO A 115 -12.09 13.00 1.51
C PRO A 115 -11.95 11.48 1.33
N VAL A 116 -11.51 10.76 2.37
CA VAL A 116 -11.16 9.34 2.35
C VAL A 116 -12.34 8.41 2.01
N ASP A 117 -13.57 8.89 2.13
CA ASP A 117 -14.78 8.12 1.83
C ASP A 117 -15.18 8.19 0.35
N GLN A 118 -14.59 9.09 -0.43
CA GLN A 118 -14.93 9.23 -1.84
C GLN A 118 -14.44 8.02 -2.65
N ALA A 119 -15.26 7.59 -3.60
CA ALA A 119 -15.00 6.39 -4.39
C ALA A 119 -13.72 6.51 -5.24
N ASP A 120 -13.49 7.67 -5.83
CA ASP A 120 -12.28 7.94 -6.63
C ASP A 120 -11.01 8.10 -5.78
N TRP A 121 -11.13 8.57 -4.53
CA TRP A 121 -10.02 8.51 -3.57
C TRP A 121 -9.63 7.06 -3.27
N LYS A 122 -10.62 6.21 -3.00
CA LYS A 122 -10.40 4.77 -2.74
C LYS A 122 -9.78 4.08 -3.95
N ALA A 123 -10.31 4.35 -5.15
CA ALA A 123 -9.74 3.82 -6.39
C ALA A 123 -8.30 4.27 -6.64
N ALA A 124 -7.95 5.53 -6.33
CA ALA A 124 -6.58 6.01 -6.42
C ALA A 124 -5.64 5.30 -5.42
N VAL A 125 -6.12 5.02 -4.21
CA VAL A 125 -5.35 4.25 -3.21
C VAL A 125 -5.12 2.81 -3.69
N GLU A 126 -6.16 2.14 -4.21
CA GLU A 126 -6.02 0.80 -4.80
C GLU A 126 -5.05 0.80 -5.98
N GLY A 127 -5.10 1.83 -6.82
CA GLY A 127 -4.14 2.02 -7.91
C GLY A 127 -2.70 2.16 -7.42
N LEU A 128 -2.47 2.85 -6.30
CA LEU A 128 -1.14 2.97 -5.70
C LEU A 128 -0.64 1.63 -5.13
N VAL A 129 -1.52 0.85 -4.49
CA VAL A 129 -1.18 -0.52 -4.05
C VAL A 129 -0.71 -1.35 -5.24
N GLY A 130 -1.52 -1.41 -6.31
CA GLY A 130 -1.17 -2.19 -7.50
C GLY A 130 0.11 -1.70 -8.20
N ALA A 131 0.36 -0.39 -8.22
CA ALA A 131 1.59 0.18 -8.76
C ALA A 131 2.82 -0.20 -7.94
N GLY A 132 2.73 -0.19 -6.61
CA GLY A 132 3.79 -0.65 -5.72
C GLY A 132 4.09 -2.13 -5.88
N GLU A 133 3.06 -2.97 -5.97
CA GLU A 133 3.20 -4.42 -6.23
C GLU A 133 3.87 -4.69 -7.59
N ALA A 134 3.47 -3.96 -8.64
CA ALA A 134 4.07 -4.08 -9.96
C ALA A 134 5.54 -3.65 -9.95
N ALA A 135 5.87 -2.56 -9.26
CA ALA A 135 7.24 -2.10 -9.09
C ALA A 135 8.09 -3.09 -8.30
N HIS A 136 7.55 -3.69 -7.24
CA HIS A 136 8.24 -4.73 -6.49
C HIS A 136 8.53 -5.97 -7.36
N LYS A 137 7.54 -6.42 -8.14
CA LYS A 137 7.72 -7.53 -9.07
C LYS A 137 8.81 -7.26 -10.11
N ALA A 138 8.88 -6.03 -10.64
CA ALA A 138 9.94 -5.64 -11.55
C ALA A 138 11.30 -5.57 -10.85
N ALA A 139 11.36 -5.03 -9.62
CA ALA A 139 12.60 -4.94 -8.85
C ALA A 139 13.24 -6.30 -8.55
N LEU A 140 12.42 -7.33 -8.29
CA LEU A 140 12.90 -8.71 -8.06
C LEU A 140 13.65 -9.30 -9.26
N THR A 141 13.39 -8.85 -10.47
CA THR A 141 14.10 -9.30 -11.67
C THR A 141 15.51 -8.70 -11.78
N LYS A 142 15.77 -7.62 -11.05
CA LYS A 142 17.00 -6.81 -11.12
C LYS A 142 17.31 -6.33 -12.54
N ASN A 143 16.26 -6.12 -13.32
CA ASN A 143 16.33 -5.65 -14.70
C ASN A 143 15.88 -4.19 -14.78
N LEU A 144 16.80 -3.33 -15.23
CA LEU A 144 16.54 -1.89 -15.32
C LEU A 144 15.43 -1.56 -16.32
N ASP A 145 15.37 -2.25 -17.46
CA ASP A 145 14.32 -2.00 -18.46
C ASP A 145 12.93 -2.32 -17.92
N GLU A 146 12.79 -3.39 -17.12
CA GLU A 146 11.52 -3.70 -16.45
C GLU A 146 11.13 -2.64 -15.43
N MET A 147 12.10 -2.11 -14.67
CA MET A 147 11.86 -0.99 -13.76
C MET A 147 11.47 0.29 -14.51
N LEU A 148 12.12 0.60 -15.63
CA LEU A 148 11.75 1.75 -16.45
C LEU A 148 10.34 1.62 -17.01
N ASN A 149 9.95 0.44 -17.48
CA ASN A 149 8.60 0.16 -17.99
C ASN A 149 7.51 0.34 -16.91
N VAL A 150 7.79 -0.03 -15.66
CA VAL A 150 6.82 0.10 -14.56
C VAL A 150 6.79 1.51 -13.97
N SER A 151 7.82 2.32 -14.17
CA SER A 151 7.91 3.69 -13.63
C SER A 151 6.73 4.56 -14.06
N GLU A 152 6.25 4.43 -15.30
CA GLU A 152 5.06 5.14 -15.76
C GLU A 152 3.82 4.76 -14.98
N THR A 153 3.66 3.48 -14.63
CA THR A 153 2.55 3.02 -13.80
C THR A 153 2.58 3.66 -12.42
N VAL A 154 3.75 3.78 -11.82
CA VAL A 154 3.92 4.45 -10.52
C VAL A 154 3.60 5.94 -10.63
N VAL A 155 4.09 6.63 -11.66
CA VAL A 155 3.79 8.05 -11.90
C VAL A 155 2.28 8.26 -12.05
N ASN A 156 1.63 7.44 -12.90
CA ASN A 156 0.20 7.55 -13.17
C ASN A 156 -0.65 7.29 -11.92
N SER A 157 -0.26 6.36 -11.06
CA SER A 157 -0.94 6.13 -9.79
C SER A 157 -0.86 7.33 -8.85
N CYS A 158 0.27 8.02 -8.81
CA CYS A 158 0.43 9.27 -8.05
C CYS A 158 -0.44 10.39 -8.64
N SER A 159 -0.41 10.58 -9.96
CA SER A 159 -1.17 11.62 -10.67
C SER A 159 -2.67 11.43 -10.54
N ALA A 160 -3.17 10.19 -10.55
CA ALA A 160 -4.59 9.89 -10.39
C ALA A 160 -5.21 10.55 -9.13
N CYS A 161 -4.44 10.65 -8.04
CA CYS A 161 -4.86 11.34 -6.83
C CYS A 161 -4.44 12.83 -6.83
N HIS A 162 -3.20 13.12 -7.22
CA HIS A 162 -2.62 14.45 -7.12
C HIS A 162 -3.30 15.48 -8.03
N ASP A 163 -3.72 15.08 -9.23
CA ASP A 163 -4.38 15.99 -10.19
C ASP A 163 -5.73 16.50 -9.67
N LYS A 164 -6.35 15.76 -8.78
CA LYS A 164 -7.64 16.12 -8.20
C LYS A 164 -7.53 16.76 -6.81
N TYR A 165 -6.65 16.23 -5.97
CA TYR A 165 -6.65 16.50 -4.54
C TYR A 165 -5.43 17.28 -4.04
N ARG A 166 -4.34 17.31 -4.81
CA ARG A 166 -3.19 18.16 -4.51
C ARG A 166 -3.32 19.44 -5.30
N ASP A 167 -3.31 20.57 -4.61
CA ASP A 167 -3.27 21.86 -5.27
C ASP A 167 -1.95 22.03 -6.03
N VAL A 168 -2.06 22.39 -7.30
CA VAL A 168 -0.92 22.62 -8.21
C VAL A 168 -0.43 24.06 -8.11
N ASP A 169 -1.18 24.94 -7.43
CA ASP A 169 -0.81 26.33 -7.26
C ASP A 169 0.38 26.47 -6.29
N LEU A 170 1.52 26.83 -6.84
CA LEU A 170 2.73 27.11 -6.07
C LEU A 170 2.59 28.33 -5.14
N SER A 171 1.50 29.08 -5.25
CA SER A 171 1.21 30.27 -4.44
C SER A 171 0.62 30.00 -3.07
N GLY A 172 0.56 28.73 -2.64
CA GLY A 172 0.12 28.36 -1.29
C GLY A 172 -1.34 27.93 -1.14
N GLY A 173 -1.96 27.51 -2.24
CA GLY A 173 -3.31 26.97 -2.25
C GLY A 173 -3.52 25.77 -1.32
N THR A 174 -4.74 25.48 -1.02
CA THR A 174 -5.16 24.51 0.00
C THR A 174 -5.04 23.09 -0.53
N ARG A 175 -4.02 22.39 -0.09
CA ARG A 175 -3.82 20.96 -0.43
C ARG A 175 -4.91 20.11 0.20
N CYS A 176 -5.45 19.18 -0.55
CA CYS A 176 -6.60 18.31 -0.26
C CYS A 176 -7.99 18.96 -0.48
N GLU A 177 -8.08 20.09 -1.12
CA GLU A 177 -9.37 20.67 -1.47
C GLU A 177 -9.97 19.98 -2.68
N VAL A 178 -11.21 19.51 -2.55
CA VAL A 178 -12.00 19.07 -3.71
C VAL A 178 -12.40 20.32 -4.47
N LYS A 179 -11.89 20.51 -5.69
CA LYS A 179 -12.37 21.62 -6.54
C LYS A 179 -13.88 21.50 -6.68
N ALA A 180 -14.62 22.48 -6.17
CA ALA A 180 -16.05 22.55 -6.37
C ALA A 180 -16.34 22.49 -7.87
N LYS A 181 -17.20 21.60 -8.32
CA LYS A 181 -17.70 21.62 -9.70
C LYS A 181 -18.36 22.97 -9.92
N LYS A 182 -17.78 23.80 -10.81
CA LYS A 182 -18.42 24.98 -11.35
C LYS A 182 -19.59 24.57 -12.22
#